data_cecb13abf5ac701c52ca786b29cb8408
#
_entry.id   cecb13abf5ac701c52ca786b29cb8408
#
_cell.length_a   1.000
_cell.length_b   1.000
_cell.length_c   1.000
_cell.angle_alpha   90.00
_cell.angle_beta   90.00
_cell.angle_gamma   90.00
#
_symmetry.space_group_name_H-M   'P 1'
#
loop_
_entity.id
_entity.type
_entity.pdbx_description
1 polymer ?
#
loop_
_entity_poly.entity_id
_entity_poly.type
_entity_poly.pdbx_seq_one_letter_code
_entity_poly.pdbx_strand_id
1 'polypeptide(L)'
;YKYNINNLDKTDIKFDLEKLAEATRLHVGKTMEAKQGDGMIFVNCMEKLTMNGPRDTLRVRLASALDAGIDGITLSAGLHLGSFGLIEDHPRFRDAKLGIIVSSVRALQLFLRKNAKLNRLPDYVIVEGPLAGGHLGFGLDWAKYDLHTIVAEVLQYLKDENLEIPVIAAGGIFTGSDAVSFLEAGAGGVQVA
;
A
#
# COMPACT_ATOMS: atom_id res chain seq x y z
N TYR A 1 9.61 -23.78 -2.08
CA TYR A 1 10.97 -23.56 -1.59
C TYR A 1 11.24 -24.46 -0.40
N LYS A 2 12.18 -25.42 -0.53
CA LYS A 2 12.63 -26.21 0.62
C LYS A 2 13.78 -25.46 1.29
N TYR A 3 13.47 -24.65 2.29
CA TYR A 3 14.50 -24.16 3.20
C TYR A 3 14.71 -25.18 4.32
N ASN A 4 15.93 -25.67 4.46
CA ASN A 4 16.32 -26.44 5.62
C ASN A 4 16.66 -25.44 6.74
N ILE A 5 15.68 -25.18 7.63
CA ILE A 5 15.73 -24.15 8.66
C ILE A 5 16.37 -24.62 9.97
N ASN A 6 16.94 -25.83 10.01
CA ASN A 6 17.34 -26.43 11.28
C ASN A 6 18.61 -25.84 11.93
N ASN A 7 19.31 -24.88 11.28
CA ASN A 7 20.52 -24.24 11.86
C ASN A 7 20.74 -22.79 11.34
N LEU A 8 19.69 -22.08 10.92
CA LEU A 8 19.86 -20.70 10.45
C LEU A 8 19.69 -19.71 11.60
N ASP A 9 20.73 -18.96 11.92
CA ASP A 9 20.58 -17.74 12.68
C ASP A 9 19.71 -16.77 11.87
N LYS A 10 18.58 -16.37 12.43
CA LYS A 10 17.62 -15.48 11.77
C LYS A 10 18.23 -14.12 11.39
N THR A 11 19.33 -13.73 12.04
CA THR A 11 20.07 -12.50 11.76
C THR A 11 20.90 -12.58 10.47
N ASP A 12 21.27 -13.81 10.06
CA ASP A 12 22.10 -14.05 8.87
C ASP A 12 21.27 -14.36 7.61
N ILE A 13 19.95 -14.49 7.75
CA ILE A 13 19.08 -14.75 6.61
C ILE A 13 18.98 -13.49 5.77
N LYS A 14 19.52 -13.54 4.54
CA LYS A 14 19.37 -12.51 3.52
C LYS A 14 18.60 -13.07 2.33
N PHE A 15 17.77 -12.24 1.73
CA PHE A 15 17.20 -12.56 0.43
C PHE A 15 18.27 -12.42 -0.65
N ASP A 16 18.34 -13.39 -1.54
CA ASP A 16 19.01 -13.24 -2.82
C ASP A 16 18.14 -12.27 -3.66
N LEU A 17 18.64 -11.07 -3.88
CA LEU A 17 17.87 -10.00 -4.54
C LEU A 17 17.57 -10.31 -6.01
N GLU A 18 18.43 -11.05 -6.71
CA GLU A 18 18.19 -11.49 -8.07
C GLU A 18 17.03 -12.47 -8.15
N LYS A 19 17.06 -13.48 -7.28
CA LYS A 19 15.95 -14.46 -7.16
C LYS A 19 14.67 -13.82 -6.69
N LEU A 20 14.74 -12.81 -5.82
CA LEU A 20 13.58 -12.04 -5.40
C LEU A 20 12.96 -11.28 -6.57
N ALA A 21 13.80 -10.65 -7.39
CA ALA A 21 13.36 -9.96 -8.60
C ALA A 21 12.71 -10.91 -9.60
N GLU A 22 13.36 -12.06 -9.86
CA GLU A 22 12.84 -13.10 -10.74
C GLU A 22 11.49 -13.65 -10.25
N ALA A 23 11.42 -14.01 -8.95
CA ALA A 23 10.18 -14.51 -8.36
C ALA A 23 9.06 -13.47 -8.41
N THR A 24 9.37 -12.19 -8.16
CA THR A 24 8.38 -11.12 -8.24
C THR A 24 7.85 -10.97 -9.66
N ARG A 25 8.74 -10.90 -10.66
CA ARG A 25 8.33 -10.83 -12.07
C ARG A 25 7.50 -12.04 -12.50
N LEU A 26 7.90 -13.24 -12.08
CA LEU A 26 7.17 -14.48 -12.40
C LEU A 26 5.75 -14.47 -11.81
N HIS A 27 5.60 -14.14 -10.54
CA HIS A 27 4.29 -14.12 -9.89
C HIS A 27 3.38 -13.02 -10.45
N VAL A 28 3.89 -11.82 -10.61
CA VAL A 28 3.14 -10.71 -11.19
C VAL A 28 2.77 -11.03 -12.65
N GLY A 29 3.73 -11.50 -13.46
CA GLY A 29 3.49 -11.86 -14.85
C GLY A 29 2.38 -12.90 -15.00
N LYS A 30 2.44 -14.02 -14.24
CA LYS A 30 1.38 -15.02 -14.24
C LYS A 30 0.01 -14.47 -13.82
N THR A 31 -0.02 -13.54 -12.87
CA THR A 31 -1.27 -12.92 -12.42
C THR A 31 -1.84 -12.02 -13.52
N MET A 32 -0.97 -11.24 -14.17
CA MET A 32 -1.39 -10.37 -15.29
C MET A 32 -1.84 -11.17 -16.51
N GLU A 33 -1.18 -12.29 -16.82
CA GLU A 33 -1.61 -13.21 -17.88
C GLU A 33 -2.98 -13.86 -17.60
N ALA A 34 -3.28 -14.13 -16.32
CA ALA A 34 -4.55 -14.70 -15.89
C ALA A 34 -5.68 -13.68 -15.76
N LYS A 35 -5.38 -12.38 -15.89
CA LYS A 35 -6.34 -11.29 -15.78
C LYS A 35 -7.44 -11.43 -16.82
N GLN A 36 -8.69 -11.34 -16.37
CA GLN A 36 -9.88 -11.33 -17.25
C GLN A 36 -10.64 -10.02 -17.02
N GLY A 37 -11.01 -9.36 -18.11
CA GLY A 37 -11.73 -8.08 -18.07
C GLY A 37 -10.86 -6.87 -17.76
N ASP A 38 -11.50 -5.74 -17.48
CA ASP A 38 -10.88 -4.42 -17.41
C ASP A 38 -10.47 -3.99 -15.99
N GLY A 39 -10.74 -4.84 -14.98
CA GLY A 39 -10.35 -4.56 -13.59
C GLY A 39 -8.83 -4.42 -13.44
N MET A 40 -8.37 -3.56 -12.55
CA MET A 40 -6.95 -3.39 -12.25
C MET A 40 -6.48 -4.39 -11.21
N ILE A 41 -5.23 -4.86 -11.36
CA ILE A 41 -4.56 -5.74 -10.41
C ILE A 41 -3.47 -4.95 -9.70
N PHE A 42 -3.49 -5.01 -8.37
CA PHE A 42 -2.52 -4.32 -7.51
C PHE A 42 -1.70 -5.32 -6.72
N VAL A 43 -0.40 -5.05 -6.59
CA VAL A 43 0.44 -5.75 -5.62
C VAL A 43 0.50 -4.95 -4.32
N ASN A 44 0.28 -5.62 -3.19
CA ASN A 44 0.46 -5.05 -1.87
C ASN A 44 1.91 -5.24 -1.41
N CYS A 45 2.63 -4.14 -1.14
CA CYS A 45 4.02 -4.15 -0.71
C CYS A 45 4.17 -3.55 0.68
N MET A 46 4.58 -4.39 1.64
CA MET A 46 4.91 -3.96 2.99
C MET A 46 6.29 -3.28 3.05
N GLU A 47 6.42 -2.22 3.86
CA GLU A 47 7.70 -1.53 4.08
C GLU A 47 8.72 -2.42 4.80
N LYS A 48 8.26 -3.15 5.80
CA LYS A 48 9.13 -3.93 6.70
C LYS A 48 9.27 -5.38 6.25
N LEU A 49 10.29 -5.65 5.44
CA LEU A 49 10.89 -6.98 5.31
C LEU A 49 12.40 -6.82 5.53
N THR A 50 12.88 -7.21 6.71
CA THR A 50 14.13 -6.75 7.31
C THR A 50 15.32 -7.68 7.16
N MET A 51 15.35 -8.55 6.15
CA MET A 51 16.43 -9.53 5.99
C MET A 51 17.60 -9.03 5.15
N ASN A 52 17.49 -7.86 4.53
CA ASN A 52 18.55 -7.17 3.78
C ASN A 52 18.62 -5.73 4.28
N GLY A 53 19.38 -4.87 3.61
CA GLY A 53 19.28 -3.43 3.84
C GLY A 53 17.80 -3.00 3.77
N PRO A 54 17.31 -2.14 4.69
CA PRO A 54 15.87 -1.92 4.89
C PRO A 54 15.11 -1.50 3.64
N ARG A 55 15.83 -0.98 2.63
CA ARG A 55 15.24 -0.49 1.39
C ARG A 55 15.54 -1.34 0.16
N ASP A 56 16.54 -2.20 0.20
CA ASP A 56 16.96 -2.97 -0.99
C ASP A 56 15.89 -3.97 -1.41
N THR A 57 15.35 -4.72 -0.46
CA THR A 57 14.28 -5.70 -0.71
C THR A 57 13.02 -5.01 -1.24
N LEU A 58 12.63 -3.87 -0.64
CA LEU A 58 11.46 -3.13 -1.08
C LEU A 58 11.67 -2.57 -2.50
N ARG A 59 12.83 -1.94 -2.76
CA ARG A 59 13.17 -1.41 -4.09
C ARG A 59 13.07 -2.49 -5.17
N VAL A 60 13.68 -3.65 -4.93
CA VAL A 60 13.64 -4.77 -5.87
C VAL A 60 12.22 -5.25 -6.14
N ARG A 61 11.40 -5.39 -5.11
CA ARG A 61 9.99 -5.80 -5.27
C ARG A 61 9.18 -4.79 -6.05
N LEU A 62 9.30 -3.50 -5.73
CA LEU A 62 8.59 -2.44 -6.42
C LEU A 62 8.98 -2.37 -7.90
N ALA A 63 10.29 -2.29 -8.18
CA ALA A 63 10.79 -2.22 -9.56
C ALA A 63 10.40 -3.46 -10.38
N SER A 64 10.61 -4.67 -9.83
CA SER A 64 10.28 -5.91 -10.53
C SER A 64 8.78 -6.10 -10.77
N ALA A 65 7.92 -5.60 -9.89
CA ALA A 65 6.47 -5.62 -10.11
C ALA A 65 6.08 -4.66 -11.26
N LEU A 66 6.70 -3.48 -11.31
CA LEU A 66 6.51 -2.53 -12.42
C LEU A 66 7.04 -3.10 -13.75
N ASP A 67 8.22 -3.74 -13.76
CA ASP A 67 8.79 -4.43 -14.94
C ASP A 67 7.82 -5.48 -15.49
N ALA A 68 7.16 -6.22 -14.59
CA ALA A 68 6.22 -7.29 -14.96
C ALA A 68 4.83 -6.78 -15.39
N GLY A 69 4.64 -5.47 -15.47
CA GLY A 69 3.43 -4.88 -16.04
C GLY A 69 2.26 -4.74 -15.08
N ILE A 70 2.44 -4.83 -13.75
CA ILE A 70 1.36 -4.64 -12.77
C ILE A 70 0.62 -3.31 -13.01
N ASP A 71 -0.69 -3.28 -12.83
CA ASP A 71 -1.49 -2.06 -12.99
C ASP A 71 -1.20 -1.04 -11.88
N GLY A 72 -0.94 -1.52 -10.66
CA GLY A 72 -0.59 -0.62 -9.57
C GLY A 72 0.03 -1.32 -8.36
N ILE A 73 0.43 -0.50 -7.39
CA ILE A 73 1.07 -0.93 -6.14
C ILE A 73 0.39 -0.23 -4.97
N THR A 74 -0.02 -1.00 -3.98
CA THR A 74 -0.44 -0.50 -2.67
C THR A 74 0.70 -0.64 -1.67
N LEU A 75 1.10 0.46 -1.05
CA LEU A 75 2.14 0.47 -0.02
C LEU A 75 1.49 0.32 1.36
N SER A 76 1.84 -0.73 2.09
CA SER A 76 1.24 -1.11 3.38
C SER A 76 2.24 -1.40 4.49
N ALA A 77 1.76 -1.57 5.70
CA ALA A 77 2.55 -1.93 6.88
C ALA A 77 3.76 -0.99 7.13
N GLY A 78 3.50 0.31 7.06
CA GLY A 78 4.47 1.37 7.31
C GLY A 78 4.00 2.71 6.75
N LEU A 79 4.68 3.80 7.12
CA LEU A 79 4.35 5.14 6.61
C LEU A 79 4.90 5.40 5.19
N HIS A 80 5.77 4.54 4.69
CA HIS A 80 6.34 4.60 3.34
C HIS A 80 6.90 5.98 2.93
N LEU A 81 7.45 6.73 3.90
CA LEU A 81 7.88 8.12 3.73
C LEU A 81 8.94 8.34 2.63
N GLY A 82 9.62 7.30 2.21
CA GLY A 82 10.65 7.38 1.15
C GLY A 82 10.46 6.34 0.05
N SER A 83 9.36 5.59 0.03
CA SER A 83 9.21 4.44 -0.87
C SER A 83 9.01 4.84 -2.33
N PHE A 84 8.34 5.96 -2.61
CA PHE A 84 8.22 6.49 -3.96
C PHE A 84 9.59 6.83 -4.56
N GLY A 85 10.52 7.39 -3.76
CA GLY A 85 11.88 7.71 -4.20
C GLY A 85 12.74 6.47 -4.52
N LEU A 86 12.30 5.25 -4.15
CA LEU A 86 13.02 4.03 -4.54
C LEU A 86 12.81 3.64 -6.00
N ILE A 87 11.79 4.19 -6.63
CA ILE A 87 11.35 3.88 -8.01
C ILE A 87 11.12 5.14 -8.84
N GLU A 88 11.60 6.31 -8.40
CA GLU A 88 11.38 7.58 -9.12
C GLU A 88 11.95 7.57 -10.54
N ASP A 89 13.05 6.84 -10.75
CA ASP A 89 13.71 6.69 -12.04
C ASP A 89 13.10 5.58 -12.93
N HIS A 90 12.11 4.83 -12.41
CA HIS A 90 11.51 3.74 -13.17
C HIS A 90 10.60 4.30 -14.28
N PRO A 91 10.68 3.78 -15.54
CA PRO A 91 9.88 4.30 -16.67
C PRO A 91 8.38 4.35 -16.39
N ARG A 92 7.85 3.37 -15.62
CA ARG A 92 6.43 3.29 -15.27
C ARG A 92 6.06 4.03 -13.98
N PHE A 93 6.97 4.78 -13.37
CA PHE A 93 6.69 5.51 -12.13
C PHE A 93 5.52 6.48 -12.24
N ARG A 94 5.33 7.09 -13.42
CA ARG A 94 4.24 8.04 -13.67
C ARG A 94 2.94 7.39 -14.11
N ASP A 95 3.01 6.20 -14.72
CA ASP A 95 1.86 5.54 -15.36
C ASP A 95 1.17 4.54 -14.45
N ALA A 96 1.93 3.79 -13.65
CA ALA A 96 1.38 2.83 -12.70
C ALA A 96 0.62 3.53 -11.56
N LYS A 97 -0.45 2.93 -11.10
CA LYS A 97 -1.24 3.43 -9.96
C LYS A 97 -0.51 3.15 -8.65
N LEU A 98 -0.20 4.18 -7.90
CA LEU A 98 0.49 4.07 -6.61
C LEU A 98 -0.42 4.55 -5.48
N GLY A 99 -0.75 3.65 -4.57
CA GLY A 99 -1.57 3.93 -3.41
C GLY A 99 -0.84 3.70 -2.09
N ILE A 100 -1.34 4.32 -1.05
CA ILE A 100 -0.82 4.20 0.31
C ILE A 100 -1.94 3.84 1.29
N ILE A 101 -1.57 3.18 2.37
CA ILE A 101 -2.48 2.93 3.49
C ILE A 101 -2.12 3.87 4.63
N VAL A 102 -3.14 4.55 5.17
CA VAL A 102 -3.01 5.44 6.31
C VAL A 102 -4.11 5.16 7.34
N SER A 103 -3.85 5.44 8.61
CA SER A 103 -4.82 5.33 9.71
C SER A 103 -5.18 6.68 10.34
N SER A 104 -4.74 7.78 9.75
CA SER A 104 -5.03 9.13 10.23
C SER A 104 -4.64 10.20 9.22
N VAL A 105 -5.23 11.38 9.36
CA VAL A 105 -4.84 12.61 8.63
C VAL A 105 -3.35 12.90 8.80
N ARG A 106 -2.82 12.75 10.03
CA ARG A 106 -1.41 13.01 10.32
C ARG A 106 -0.47 12.11 9.51
N ALA A 107 -0.82 10.83 9.34
CA ALA A 107 -0.03 9.90 8.53
C ALA A 107 -0.01 10.35 7.06
N LEU A 108 -1.17 10.74 6.51
CA LEU A 108 -1.27 11.28 5.16
C LEU A 108 -0.45 12.56 4.98
N GLN A 109 -0.57 13.52 5.88
CA GLN A 109 0.21 14.77 5.85
C GLN A 109 1.71 14.52 5.85
N LEU A 110 2.19 13.60 6.69
CA LEU A 110 3.60 13.23 6.74
C LEU A 110 4.07 12.63 5.41
N PHE A 111 3.27 11.75 4.81
CA PHE A 111 3.57 11.16 3.52
C PHE A 111 3.64 12.22 2.43
N LEU A 112 2.61 13.06 2.29
CA LEU A 112 2.54 14.09 1.25
C LEU A 112 3.71 15.07 1.36
N ARG A 113 4.02 15.56 2.56
CA ARG A 113 5.14 16.46 2.79
C ARG A 113 6.49 15.85 2.43
N LYS A 114 6.71 14.57 2.79
CA LYS A 114 7.98 13.88 2.51
C LYS A 114 8.20 13.58 1.03
N ASN A 115 7.12 13.37 0.30
CA ASN A 115 7.16 13.06 -1.13
C ASN A 115 6.94 14.29 -2.04
N ALA A 116 6.72 15.47 -1.48
CA ALA A 116 6.47 16.70 -2.25
C ALA A 116 7.54 16.97 -3.32
N LYS A 117 8.81 16.72 -3.01
CA LYS A 117 9.94 16.90 -3.94
C LYS A 117 9.87 16.03 -5.20
N LEU A 118 9.14 14.93 -5.17
CA LEU A 118 8.98 14.03 -6.31
C LEU A 118 7.92 14.51 -7.30
N ASN A 119 7.18 15.56 -6.94
CA ASN A 119 6.04 16.05 -7.72
C ASN A 119 5.11 14.90 -8.17
N ARG A 120 4.81 13.99 -7.25
CA ARG A 120 3.99 12.79 -7.46
C ARG A 120 3.11 12.55 -6.24
N LEU A 121 1.82 12.78 -6.41
CA LEU A 121 0.79 12.42 -5.43
C LEU A 121 0.47 10.92 -5.55
N PRO A 122 -0.03 10.29 -4.48
CA PRO A 122 -0.62 8.96 -4.60
C PRO A 122 -1.88 9.03 -5.49
N ASP A 123 -2.14 7.98 -6.26
CA ASP A 123 -3.34 7.89 -7.09
C ASP A 123 -4.60 7.60 -6.27
N TYR A 124 -4.43 7.04 -5.09
CA TYR A 124 -5.48 6.79 -4.11
C TYR A 124 -4.89 6.61 -2.71
N VAL A 125 -5.73 6.81 -1.72
CA VAL A 125 -5.40 6.58 -0.32
C VAL A 125 -6.39 5.59 0.29
N ILE A 126 -5.89 4.50 0.87
CA ILE A 126 -6.71 3.59 1.67
C ILE A 126 -6.66 4.08 3.12
N VAL A 127 -7.82 4.37 3.68
CA VAL A 127 -7.98 4.67 5.10
C VAL A 127 -8.35 3.39 5.83
N GLU A 128 -7.41 2.89 6.62
CA GLU A 128 -7.57 1.65 7.35
C GLU A 128 -8.00 1.91 8.78
N GLY A 129 -9.15 1.35 9.16
CA GLY A 129 -9.74 1.48 10.49
C GLY A 129 -9.24 0.42 11.47
N PRO A 130 -9.64 0.54 12.76
CA PRO A 130 -9.17 -0.34 13.83
C PRO A 130 -9.67 -1.79 13.71
N LEU A 131 -10.70 -2.06 12.92
CA LEU A 131 -11.24 -3.39 12.67
C LEU A 131 -10.65 -4.07 11.42
N ALA A 132 -9.63 -3.49 10.82
CA ALA A 132 -8.88 -4.14 9.76
C ALA A 132 -7.98 -5.24 10.34
N GLY A 133 -7.57 -6.18 9.50
CA GLY A 133 -6.62 -7.24 9.87
C GLY A 133 -5.16 -6.85 9.64
N GLY A 134 -4.23 -7.61 10.22
CA GLY A 134 -2.79 -7.50 9.96
C GLY A 134 -2.09 -6.42 10.77
N HIS A 135 -1.23 -5.64 10.11
CA HIS A 135 -0.41 -4.61 10.74
C HIS A 135 -1.17 -3.28 10.81
N LEU A 136 -1.80 -3.02 11.93
CA LEU A 136 -2.60 -1.81 12.15
C LEU A 136 -1.76 -0.61 12.55
N GLY A 137 -2.21 0.58 12.14
CA GLY A 137 -1.65 1.87 12.55
C GLY A 137 -2.11 2.35 13.94
N PHE A 138 -2.72 1.48 14.75
CA PHE A 138 -3.30 1.77 16.07
C PHE A 138 -2.52 1.09 17.19
N GLY A 139 -2.51 1.70 18.37
CA GLY A 139 -1.97 1.13 19.58
C GLY A 139 -2.98 0.26 20.34
N LEU A 140 -2.70 0.00 21.62
CA LEU A 140 -3.59 -0.78 22.51
C LEU A 140 -4.94 -0.10 22.75
N ASP A 141 -5.06 1.17 22.44
CA ASP A 141 -6.27 1.99 22.57
C ASP A 141 -7.10 2.03 21.29
N TRP A 142 -6.92 1.06 20.39
CA TRP A 142 -7.58 0.97 19.09
C TRP A 142 -9.11 1.12 19.15
N ALA A 143 -9.74 0.67 20.23
CA ALA A 143 -11.19 0.74 20.44
C ALA A 143 -11.74 2.17 20.56
N LYS A 144 -10.88 3.18 20.69
CA LYS A 144 -11.27 4.61 20.72
C LYS A 144 -11.46 5.20 19.32
N TYR A 145 -11.04 4.48 18.31
CA TYR A 145 -11.05 4.96 16.92
C TYR A 145 -12.22 4.35 16.15
N ASP A 146 -12.75 5.13 15.24
CA ASP A 146 -13.87 4.75 14.39
C ASP A 146 -13.53 5.07 12.93
N LEU A 147 -13.77 4.13 12.02
CA LEU A 147 -13.41 4.28 10.62
C LEU A 147 -14.17 5.43 9.96
N HIS A 148 -15.46 5.61 10.24
CA HIS A 148 -16.24 6.71 9.66
C HIS A 148 -15.65 8.07 10.01
N THR A 149 -15.27 8.25 11.29
CA THR A 149 -14.62 9.47 11.76
C THR A 149 -13.31 9.72 11.02
N ILE A 150 -12.45 8.70 10.91
CA ILE A 150 -11.14 8.86 10.24
C ILE A 150 -11.31 9.17 8.76
N VAL A 151 -12.25 8.49 8.08
CA VAL A 151 -12.54 8.74 6.66
C VAL A 151 -13.03 10.16 6.47
N ALA A 152 -13.97 10.63 7.31
CA ALA A 152 -14.49 12.01 7.23
C ALA A 152 -13.39 13.06 7.44
N GLU A 153 -12.50 12.85 8.43
CA GLU A 153 -11.35 13.73 8.67
C GLU A 153 -10.37 13.77 7.48
N VAL A 154 -10.08 12.62 6.87
CA VAL A 154 -9.19 12.53 5.68
C VAL A 154 -9.83 13.22 4.48
N LEU A 155 -11.10 13.00 4.22
CA LEU A 155 -11.85 13.66 3.14
C LEU A 155 -11.87 15.18 3.33
N GLN A 156 -12.14 15.66 4.55
CA GLN A 156 -12.13 17.07 4.86
C GLN A 156 -10.75 17.68 4.65
N TYR A 157 -9.69 17.02 5.12
CA TYR A 157 -8.31 17.47 4.91
C TYR A 157 -7.97 17.60 3.41
N LEU A 158 -8.30 16.58 2.61
CA LEU A 158 -8.04 16.61 1.16
C LEU A 158 -8.79 17.77 0.48
N LYS A 159 -10.03 18.02 0.89
CA LYS A 159 -10.83 19.14 0.40
C LYS A 159 -10.22 20.51 0.77
N ASP A 160 -9.78 20.67 2.02
CA ASP A 160 -9.18 21.93 2.50
C ASP A 160 -7.85 22.23 1.79
N GLU A 161 -7.08 21.19 1.46
CA GLU A 161 -5.82 21.30 0.71
C GLU A 161 -6.03 21.31 -0.83
N ASN A 162 -7.28 21.26 -1.30
CA ASN A 162 -7.64 21.20 -2.73
C ASN A 162 -6.93 20.04 -3.46
N LEU A 163 -6.89 18.84 -2.83
CA LEU A 163 -6.28 17.63 -3.36
C LEU A 163 -7.36 16.64 -3.81
N GLU A 164 -7.37 16.31 -5.08
CA GLU A 164 -8.30 15.33 -5.68
C GLU A 164 -7.70 13.92 -5.64
N ILE A 165 -7.63 13.32 -4.45
CA ILE A 165 -7.13 11.96 -4.25
C ILE A 165 -8.29 11.08 -3.78
N PRO A 166 -8.68 10.03 -4.53
CA PRO A 166 -9.71 9.09 -4.11
C PRO A 166 -9.37 8.43 -2.77
N VAL A 167 -10.34 8.40 -1.87
CA VAL A 167 -10.24 7.74 -0.57
C VAL A 167 -10.99 6.40 -0.62
N ILE A 168 -10.33 5.33 -0.19
CA ILE A 168 -10.90 3.99 -0.09
C ILE A 168 -10.99 3.64 1.39
N ALA A 169 -12.20 3.35 1.88
CA ALA A 169 -12.40 2.92 3.27
C ALA A 169 -12.10 1.42 3.42
N ALA A 170 -11.39 1.04 4.49
CA ALA A 170 -11.00 -0.35 4.76
C ALA A 170 -11.09 -0.71 6.25
N GLY A 171 -11.56 -1.92 6.52
CA GLY A 171 -11.63 -2.49 7.88
C GLY A 171 -13.00 -2.39 8.52
N GLY A 172 -13.57 -3.56 8.87
CA GLY A 172 -14.87 -3.65 9.49
C GLY A 172 -16.07 -3.47 8.54
N ILE A 173 -15.87 -3.60 7.24
CA ILE A 173 -16.90 -3.52 6.21
C ILE A 173 -17.35 -4.93 5.87
N PHE A 174 -18.51 -5.34 6.37
CA PHE A 174 -18.99 -6.72 6.26
C PHE A 174 -20.23 -6.87 5.38
N THR A 175 -20.98 -5.78 5.20
CA THR A 175 -22.26 -5.79 4.47
C THR A 175 -22.28 -4.74 3.37
N GLY A 176 -23.19 -4.91 2.41
CA GLY A 176 -23.44 -3.89 1.39
C GLY A 176 -23.90 -2.56 1.99
N SER A 177 -24.62 -2.60 3.11
CA SER A 177 -25.05 -1.40 3.85
C SER A 177 -23.86 -0.63 4.41
N ASP A 178 -22.85 -1.35 4.97
CA ASP A 178 -21.62 -0.71 5.43
C ASP A 178 -20.90 -0.03 4.26
N ALA A 179 -20.78 -0.73 3.12
CA ALA A 179 -20.15 -0.17 1.94
C ALA A 179 -20.85 1.10 1.44
N VAL A 180 -22.18 1.07 1.35
CA VAL A 180 -22.99 2.22 0.91
C VAL A 180 -22.78 3.42 1.83
N SER A 181 -22.73 3.21 3.14
CA SER A 181 -22.53 4.32 4.10
C SER A 181 -21.21 5.09 3.87
N PHE A 182 -20.14 4.40 3.51
CA PHE A 182 -18.87 5.05 3.18
C PHE A 182 -18.92 5.78 1.83
N LEU A 183 -19.58 5.21 0.83
CA LEU A 183 -19.75 5.86 -0.47
C LEU A 183 -20.60 7.14 -0.34
N GLU A 184 -21.69 7.11 0.43
CA GLU A 184 -22.52 8.28 0.75
C GLU A 184 -21.75 9.35 1.53
N ALA A 185 -20.80 8.94 2.39
CA ALA A 185 -19.90 9.86 3.09
C ALA A 185 -18.84 10.51 2.18
N GLY A 186 -18.75 10.10 0.90
CA GLY A 186 -17.84 10.67 -0.08
C GLY A 186 -16.58 9.84 -0.35
N ALA A 187 -16.46 8.63 0.20
CA ALA A 187 -15.38 7.73 -0.19
C ALA A 187 -15.52 7.31 -1.65
N GLY A 188 -14.40 7.23 -2.38
CA GLY A 188 -14.35 6.79 -3.77
C GLY A 188 -14.48 5.27 -3.93
N GLY A 189 -14.40 4.52 -2.83
CA GLY A 189 -14.52 3.07 -2.81
C GLY A 189 -14.38 2.46 -1.43
N VAL A 190 -14.56 1.14 -1.35
CA VAL A 190 -14.34 0.36 -0.14
C VAL A 190 -13.45 -0.84 -0.43
N GLN A 191 -12.62 -1.23 0.53
CA GLN A 191 -11.81 -2.44 0.48
C GLN A 191 -12.41 -3.46 1.44
N VAL A 192 -12.77 -4.60 0.90
CA VAL A 192 -13.26 -5.78 1.63
C VAL A 192 -12.27 -6.93 1.46
N ALA A 193 -12.21 -7.84 2.45
CA ALA A 193 -11.30 -8.99 2.46
C ALA A 193 -12.09 -10.28 2.75
#